data_93ae316a9f7492f2b8ebad0c90506f81
#
_entry.id   93ae316a9f7492f2b8ebad0c90506f81
#
_cell.length_a   1.000
_cell.length_b   1.000
_cell.length_c   1.000
_cell.angle_alpha   90.00
_cell.angle_beta   90.00
_cell.angle_gamma   90.00
#
_symmetry.space_group_name_H-M   'P 1'
#
loop_
_entity.id
_entity.type
_entity.pdbx_description
1 polymer ?
#
loop_
_entity_poly.entity_id
_entity_poly.type
_entity_poly.pdbx_seq_one_letter_code
_entity_poly.pdbx_strand_id
1 'polypeptide(L)'
;MALLDKWIALDMGAYLARFYDFSTQKQIVLKTIIAKKGKETLGVSDQALAYLYKDLDTIQIQYPISHGQILHSIEPLVQKGLNELHAFDGLLRPSVLVSVPTELSQRQRELWQQMFLDCGVRKVEFISNLNALQEEGSCFLVHSGHSYTEIHVCAYGKVLVSKTIYYAGAQIDEQIQRIVYNKTGCFITKMDAAHLKEMA
;
A
#
# COMPACT_ATOMS: atom_id res chain seq x y z
N MET A 1 26.94 1.62 -10.58
CA MET A 1 26.17 1.71 -9.31
C MET A 1 27.18 1.48 -8.18
N ALA A 2 27.27 2.39 -7.22
CA ALA A 2 28.19 2.21 -6.10
C ALA A 2 27.77 0.97 -5.30
N LEU A 3 28.70 0.08 -5.03
CA LEU A 3 28.53 -1.21 -4.32
C LEU A 3 27.96 -1.09 -2.88
N LEU A 4 27.63 0.10 -2.43
CA LEU A 4 27.23 0.43 -1.06
C LEU A 4 25.78 0.92 -0.93
N ASP A 5 25.07 1.17 -2.02
CA ASP A 5 23.71 1.74 -1.96
C ASP A 5 22.65 0.62 -1.96
N LYS A 6 22.04 0.40 -0.79
CA LYS A 6 20.90 -0.50 -0.65
C LYS A 6 19.63 0.19 -1.07
N TRP A 7 18.97 -0.33 -2.11
CA TRP A 7 17.70 0.15 -2.61
C TRP A 7 16.58 -0.84 -2.31
N ILE A 8 15.47 -0.32 -1.80
CA ILE A 8 14.23 -1.08 -1.53
C ILE A 8 13.12 -0.48 -2.38
N ALA A 9 12.46 -1.29 -3.21
CA ALA A 9 11.23 -0.87 -3.88
C ALA A 9 10.04 -1.06 -2.94
N LEU A 10 9.12 -0.11 -2.96
CA LEU A 10 7.93 -0.09 -2.12
C LEU A 10 6.67 0.15 -2.97
N ASP A 11 5.70 -0.74 -2.85
CA ASP A 11 4.33 -0.53 -3.30
C ASP A 11 3.45 -0.41 -2.06
N MET A 12 3.05 0.81 -1.72
CA MET A 12 2.32 1.13 -0.50
C MET A 12 0.82 1.23 -0.79
N GLY A 13 0.19 0.08 -0.98
CA GLY A 13 -1.23 -0.03 -1.27
C GLY A 13 -2.13 0.13 -0.02
N ALA A 14 -3.41 0.42 -0.24
CA ALA A 14 -4.40 0.58 0.83
C ALA A 14 -4.76 -0.74 1.55
N TYR A 15 -4.50 -1.91 0.93
CA TYR A 15 -4.77 -3.23 1.50
C TYR A 15 -3.48 -3.99 1.83
N LEU A 16 -2.51 -3.97 0.92
CA LEU A 16 -1.21 -4.60 1.07
C LEU A 16 -0.09 -3.59 0.80
N ALA A 17 0.94 -3.63 1.63
CA ALA A 17 2.21 -2.95 1.40
C ALA A 17 3.26 -4.01 1.03
N ARG A 18 3.96 -3.80 -0.09
CA ARG A 18 5.00 -4.69 -0.59
C ARG A 18 6.34 -4.00 -0.54
N PHE A 19 7.33 -4.74 -0.09
CA PHE A 19 8.72 -4.29 0.05
C PHE A 19 9.60 -5.27 -0.70
N TYR A 20 10.48 -4.80 -1.56
CA TYR A 20 11.38 -5.62 -2.35
C TYR A 20 12.81 -5.09 -2.27
N ASP A 21 13.74 -5.91 -1.81
CA ASP A 21 15.16 -5.61 -1.74
C ASP A 21 15.86 -6.05 -3.03
N PHE A 22 16.35 -5.10 -3.81
CA PHE A 22 17.05 -5.38 -5.07
C PHE A 22 18.35 -6.17 -4.90
N SER A 23 19.00 -6.05 -3.74
CA SER A 23 20.29 -6.71 -3.49
C SER A 23 20.13 -8.19 -3.14
N THR A 24 19.13 -8.53 -2.34
CA THR A 24 18.86 -9.89 -1.86
C THR A 24 17.75 -10.59 -2.60
N GLN A 25 16.98 -9.85 -3.44
CA GLN A 25 15.77 -10.32 -4.13
C GLN A 25 14.68 -10.80 -3.17
N LYS A 26 14.75 -10.41 -1.90
CA LYS A 26 13.77 -10.77 -0.89
C LYS A 26 12.56 -9.83 -0.98
N GLN A 27 11.37 -10.41 -0.88
CA GLN A 27 10.11 -9.68 -0.83
C GLN A 27 9.43 -9.89 0.52
N ILE A 28 8.84 -8.83 1.05
CA ILE A 28 7.95 -8.83 2.22
C ILE A 28 6.62 -8.24 1.81
N VAL A 29 5.53 -8.86 2.24
CA VAL A 29 4.16 -8.40 2.02
C VAL A 29 3.48 -8.25 3.38
N LEU A 30 3.00 -7.06 3.67
CA LEU A 30 2.31 -6.73 4.92
C LEU A 30 0.89 -6.22 4.62
N LYS A 31 -0.07 -6.57 5.46
CA LYS A 31 -1.40 -5.93 5.43
C LYS A 31 -1.28 -4.49 5.93
N THR A 32 -1.92 -3.56 5.22
CA THR A 32 -1.88 -2.12 5.54
C THR A 32 -2.88 -1.79 6.64
N ILE A 33 -2.62 -2.31 7.84
CA ILE A 33 -3.48 -2.18 9.02
C ILE A 33 -2.63 -2.02 10.28
N ILE A 34 -3.04 -1.14 11.18
CA ILE A 34 -2.35 -0.84 12.44
C ILE A 34 -3.38 -0.80 13.56
N ALA A 35 -3.10 -1.47 14.67
CA ALA A 35 -3.87 -1.38 15.91
C ALA A 35 -3.16 -0.46 16.89
N LYS A 36 -3.87 0.53 17.44
CA LYS A 36 -3.34 1.51 18.39
C LYS A 36 -4.21 1.64 19.65
N LYS A 37 -3.55 1.97 20.76
CA LYS A 37 -4.19 2.43 22.01
C LYS A 37 -3.60 3.78 22.38
N GLY A 38 -4.32 4.87 22.10
CA GLY A 38 -3.76 6.20 22.21
C GLY A 38 -2.56 6.39 21.26
N LYS A 39 -1.38 6.65 21.82
CA LYS A 39 -0.12 6.78 21.06
C LYS A 39 0.62 5.45 20.85
N GLU A 40 0.29 4.43 21.62
CA GLU A 40 0.95 3.12 21.57
C GLU A 40 0.48 2.30 20.37
N THR A 41 1.43 1.71 19.64
CA THR A 41 1.16 0.74 18.57
C THR A 41 1.12 -0.66 19.18
N LEU A 42 -0.07 -1.29 19.17
CA LEU A 42 -0.29 -2.63 19.71
C LEU A 42 0.04 -3.73 18.70
N GLY A 43 -0.09 -3.45 17.41
CA GLY A 43 0.19 -4.42 16.36
C GLY A 43 0.17 -3.79 14.98
N VAL A 44 0.89 -4.43 14.05
CA VAL A 44 1.00 -4.02 12.65
C VAL A 44 0.80 -5.24 11.76
N SER A 45 0.08 -5.08 10.66
CA SER A 45 -0.22 -6.15 9.71
C SER A 45 -1.01 -7.28 10.40
N ASP A 46 -0.63 -8.54 10.27
CA ASP A 46 -1.34 -9.68 10.87
C ASP A 46 -1.49 -9.58 12.40
N GLN A 47 -0.54 -8.95 13.09
CA GLN A 47 -0.66 -8.70 14.52
C GLN A 47 -1.82 -7.76 14.85
N ALA A 48 -2.10 -6.77 13.99
CA ALA A 48 -3.22 -5.85 14.18
C ALA A 48 -4.58 -6.54 14.07
N LEU A 49 -4.68 -7.62 13.28
CA LEU A 49 -5.92 -8.38 13.10
C LEU A 49 -6.42 -9.02 14.41
N ALA A 50 -5.51 -9.37 15.32
CA ALA A 50 -5.87 -9.92 16.63
C ALA A 50 -6.67 -8.93 17.51
N TYR A 51 -6.71 -7.66 17.10
CA TYR A 51 -7.41 -6.58 17.83
C TYR A 51 -8.71 -6.14 17.15
N LEU A 52 -9.07 -6.67 15.96
CA LEU A 52 -10.27 -6.26 15.22
C LEU A 52 -11.58 -6.37 16.02
N TYR A 53 -11.62 -7.27 17.00
CA TYR A 53 -12.83 -7.55 17.79
C TYR A 53 -12.61 -7.36 19.30
N LYS A 54 -11.48 -6.72 19.68
CA LYS A 54 -11.16 -6.49 21.08
C LYS A 54 -11.40 -5.03 21.45
N ASP A 55 -12.07 -4.82 22.57
CA ASP A 55 -12.21 -3.56 23.30
C ASP A 55 -12.22 -2.30 22.40
N LEU A 56 -13.32 -2.14 21.65
CA LEU A 56 -13.49 -1.06 20.67
C LEU A 56 -13.46 0.35 21.30
N ASP A 57 -13.66 0.45 22.62
CA ASP A 57 -13.67 1.73 23.33
C ASP A 57 -12.26 2.31 23.51
N THR A 58 -11.24 1.46 23.53
CA THR A 58 -9.86 1.88 23.80
C THR A 58 -8.89 1.60 22.64
N ILE A 59 -9.20 0.64 21.77
CA ILE A 59 -8.35 0.23 20.65
C ILE A 59 -8.89 0.77 19.33
N GLN A 60 -8.04 1.49 18.62
CA GLN A 60 -8.33 2.01 17.29
C GLN A 60 -7.64 1.17 16.22
N ILE A 61 -8.43 0.67 15.28
CA ILE A 61 -7.91 0.04 14.06
C ILE A 61 -7.79 1.11 12.98
N GLN A 62 -6.58 1.30 12.47
CA GLN A 62 -6.27 2.30 11.46
C GLN A 62 -5.91 1.62 10.14
N TYR A 63 -6.48 2.13 9.06
CA TYR A 63 -6.10 1.85 7.67
C TYR A 63 -5.37 3.10 7.17
N PRO A 64 -4.03 3.12 7.25
CA PRO A 64 -3.27 4.36 7.13
C PRO A 64 -3.20 4.95 5.72
N ILE A 65 -3.59 4.17 4.71
CA ILE A 65 -3.51 4.58 3.30
C ILE A 65 -4.88 4.37 2.64
N SER A 66 -5.35 5.38 1.91
CA SER A 66 -6.51 5.27 1.03
C SER A 66 -6.35 6.17 -0.19
N HIS A 67 -6.76 5.71 -1.37
CA HIS A 67 -6.66 6.46 -2.63
C HIS A 67 -5.24 7.01 -2.91
N GLY A 68 -4.21 6.25 -2.52
CA GLY A 68 -2.82 6.66 -2.61
C GLY A 68 -2.40 7.78 -1.66
N GLN A 69 -3.28 8.19 -0.73
CA GLN A 69 -3.01 9.23 0.26
C GLN A 69 -2.75 8.64 1.63
N ILE A 70 -1.85 9.27 2.38
CA ILE A 70 -1.62 8.97 3.79
C ILE A 70 -2.73 9.63 4.62
N LEU A 71 -3.49 8.83 5.35
CA LEU A 71 -4.53 9.28 6.29
C LEU A 71 -4.05 9.25 7.74
N HIS A 72 -3.17 8.30 8.07
CA HIS A 72 -2.57 8.11 9.39
C HIS A 72 -1.09 7.80 9.27
N SER A 73 -0.33 7.87 10.38
CA SER A 73 1.09 7.51 10.35
C SER A 73 1.31 6.10 9.81
N ILE A 74 2.15 6.00 8.77
CA ILE A 74 2.61 4.74 8.17
C ILE A 74 3.89 4.22 8.82
N GLU A 75 4.49 4.99 9.72
CA GLU A 75 5.80 4.69 10.33
C GLU A 75 5.90 3.27 10.88
N PRO A 76 4.96 2.74 11.70
CA PRO A 76 5.07 1.39 12.22
C PRO A 76 5.08 0.32 11.12
N LEU A 77 4.34 0.55 10.03
CA LEU A 77 4.26 -0.35 8.89
C LEU A 77 5.58 -0.35 8.10
N VAL A 78 6.12 0.84 7.83
CA VAL A 78 7.39 1.02 7.10
C VAL A 78 8.55 0.43 7.90
N GLN A 79 8.65 0.74 9.18
CA GLN A 79 9.69 0.18 10.06
C GLN A 79 9.63 -1.34 10.12
N LYS A 80 8.42 -1.92 10.25
CA LYS A 80 8.27 -3.38 10.23
C LYS A 80 8.79 -3.99 8.94
N GLY A 81 8.38 -3.49 7.78
CA GLY A 81 8.80 -4.01 6.47
C GLY A 81 10.31 -3.87 6.23
N LEU A 82 10.88 -2.70 6.57
CA LEU A 82 12.33 -2.47 6.43
C LEU A 82 13.15 -3.33 7.39
N ASN A 83 12.69 -3.56 8.63
CA ASN A 83 13.37 -4.41 9.59
C ASN A 83 13.32 -5.89 9.17
N GLU A 84 12.20 -6.39 8.64
CA GLU A 84 12.09 -7.76 8.13
C GLU A 84 12.99 -8.02 6.90
N LEU A 85 13.32 -6.96 6.15
CA LEU A 85 14.31 -6.99 5.06
C LEU A 85 15.76 -6.79 5.55
N HIS A 86 15.97 -6.59 6.85
CA HIS A 86 17.28 -6.23 7.38
C HIS A 86 17.90 -5.01 6.65
N ALA A 87 17.03 -4.03 6.36
CA ALA A 87 17.40 -2.88 5.54
C ALA A 87 18.44 -1.97 6.18
N PHE A 88 18.53 -1.99 7.51
CA PHE A 88 19.42 -1.15 8.31
C PHE A 88 20.71 -1.84 8.77
N ASP A 89 20.93 -3.13 8.42
CA ASP A 89 22.10 -3.92 8.87
C ASP A 89 23.39 -3.51 8.13
N GLY A 90 23.29 -2.65 7.10
CA GLY A 90 24.42 -2.15 6.33
C GLY A 90 25.08 -0.91 6.93
N LEU A 91 26.25 -0.54 6.40
CA LEU A 91 26.99 0.66 6.79
C LEU A 91 26.24 1.95 6.45
N LEU A 92 25.45 1.94 5.36
CA LEU A 92 24.64 3.06 4.91
C LEU A 92 23.14 2.76 5.11
N ARG A 93 22.40 3.80 5.47
CA ARG A 93 20.93 3.72 5.53
C ARG A 93 20.34 3.45 4.15
N PRO A 94 19.23 2.70 4.04
CA PRO A 94 18.64 2.35 2.76
C PRO A 94 18.07 3.57 2.03
N SER A 95 18.02 3.49 0.71
CA SER A 95 17.24 4.35 -0.15
C SER A 95 15.99 3.61 -0.59
N VAL A 96 14.88 4.32 -0.81
CA VAL A 96 13.62 3.71 -1.24
C VAL A 96 13.14 4.29 -2.56
N LEU A 97 12.58 3.41 -3.40
CA LEU A 97 11.82 3.73 -4.61
C LEU A 97 10.36 3.39 -4.35
N VAL A 98 9.49 4.40 -4.29
CA VAL A 98 8.09 4.25 -3.89
C VAL A 98 7.18 4.38 -5.10
N SER A 99 6.37 3.35 -5.37
CA SER A 99 5.30 3.42 -6.36
C SER A 99 4.13 4.24 -5.80
N VAL A 100 3.67 5.21 -6.58
CA VAL A 100 2.60 6.14 -6.19
C VAL A 100 1.59 6.33 -7.32
N PRO A 101 0.35 6.76 -7.02
CA PRO A 101 -0.62 7.13 -8.05
C PRO A 101 -0.07 8.16 -9.02
N THR A 102 -0.48 8.07 -10.28
CA THR A 102 -0.03 8.99 -11.35
C THR A 102 -0.38 10.44 -11.02
N GLU A 103 -1.53 10.67 -10.39
CA GLU A 103 -2.04 12.01 -10.04
C GLU A 103 -1.81 12.37 -8.55
N LEU A 104 -0.70 11.91 -7.96
CA LEU A 104 -0.38 12.27 -6.57
C LEU A 104 -0.07 13.77 -6.45
N SER A 105 -0.78 14.49 -5.58
CA SER A 105 -0.54 15.91 -5.35
C SER A 105 0.84 16.17 -4.75
N GLN A 106 1.42 17.36 -5.00
CA GLN A 106 2.71 17.76 -4.45
C GLN A 106 2.73 17.67 -2.91
N ARG A 107 1.66 18.16 -2.26
CA ARG A 107 1.52 18.08 -0.79
C ARG A 107 1.57 16.63 -0.28
N GLN A 108 0.90 15.71 -0.95
CA GLN A 108 0.93 14.29 -0.57
C GLN A 108 2.33 13.69 -0.81
N ARG A 109 2.98 14.06 -1.91
CA ARG A 109 4.35 13.62 -2.20
C ARG A 109 5.34 14.05 -1.11
N GLU A 110 5.25 15.30 -0.66
CA GLU A 110 6.06 15.83 0.44
C GLU A 110 5.78 15.09 1.76
N LEU A 111 4.52 14.80 2.05
CA LEU A 111 4.13 14.02 3.23
C LEU A 111 4.72 12.59 3.18
N TRP A 112 4.60 11.91 2.05
CA TRP A 112 5.20 10.59 1.84
C TRP A 112 6.71 10.64 2.05
N GLN A 113 7.38 11.61 1.44
CA GLN A 113 8.83 11.79 1.57
C GLN A 113 9.25 11.99 3.03
N GLN A 114 8.58 12.89 3.74
CA GLN A 114 8.90 13.17 5.14
C GLN A 114 8.74 11.94 6.02
N MET A 115 7.64 11.20 5.87
CA MET A 115 7.39 10.01 6.68
C MET A 115 8.42 8.90 6.46
N PHE A 116 8.94 8.72 5.25
CA PHE A 116 10.04 7.78 5.00
C PHE A 116 11.37 8.26 5.61
N LEU A 117 11.67 9.57 5.49
CA LEU A 117 12.87 10.15 6.12
C LEU A 117 12.82 9.99 7.64
N ASP A 118 11.65 10.21 8.27
CA ASP A 118 11.44 10.01 9.71
C ASP A 118 11.63 8.55 10.13
N CYS A 119 11.36 7.59 9.23
CA CYS A 119 11.66 6.16 9.43
C CYS A 119 13.17 5.84 9.32
N GLY A 120 14.02 6.82 9.04
CA GLY A 120 15.48 6.65 8.93
C GLY A 120 15.97 6.25 7.55
N VAL A 121 15.14 6.34 6.52
CA VAL A 121 15.55 6.17 5.12
C VAL A 121 16.44 7.34 4.70
N ARG A 122 17.49 7.08 3.91
CA ARG A 122 18.44 8.10 3.46
C ARG A 122 17.90 8.94 2.30
N LYS A 123 17.24 8.29 1.34
CA LYS A 123 16.75 8.91 0.10
C LYS A 123 15.42 8.28 -0.30
N VAL A 124 14.51 9.11 -0.79
CA VAL A 124 13.20 8.68 -1.31
C VAL A 124 13.10 9.12 -2.76
N GLU A 125 12.84 8.19 -3.64
CA GLU A 125 12.45 8.43 -5.03
C GLU A 125 11.04 7.91 -5.28
N PHE A 126 10.32 8.57 -6.18
CA PHE A 126 8.96 8.20 -6.54
C PHE A 126 8.89 7.80 -8.01
N ILE A 127 8.17 6.71 -8.27
CA ILE A 127 7.78 6.30 -9.60
C ILE A 127 6.25 6.24 -9.65
N SER A 128 5.63 6.75 -10.74
CA SER A 128 4.19 6.57 -10.89
C SER A 128 3.87 5.11 -11.24
N ASN A 129 2.69 4.64 -10.84
CA ASN A 129 2.19 3.31 -11.22
C ASN A 129 2.23 3.12 -12.74
N LEU A 130 1.88 4.17 -13.50
CA LEU A 130 1.97 4.17 -14.95
C LEU A 130 3.39 3.88 -15.45
N ASN A 131 4.39 4.62 -14.95
CA ASN A 131 5.78 4.43 -15.38
C ASN A 131 6.36 3.08 -14.94
N ALA A 132 5.88 2.53 -13.83
CA ALA A 132 6.29 1.22 -13.35
C ALA A 132 5.74 0.07 -14.20
N LEU A 133 4.60 0.27 -14.87
CA LEU A 133 3.89 -0.73 -15.66
C LEU A 133 3.99 -0.51 -17.18
N GLN A 134 4.60 0.61 -17.62
CA GLN A 134 4.64 0.99 -19.02
C GLN A 134 5.47 -0.01 -19.84
N GLU A 135 4.86 -0.52 -20.91
CA GLU A 135 5.49 -1.35 -21.92
C GLU A 135 5.77 -0.53 -23.21
N GLU A 136 6.63 -1.06 -24.05
CA GLU A 136 6.89 -0.46 -25.36
C GLU A 136 5.67 -0.63 -26.29
N GLY A 137 5.40 0.40 -27.11
CA GLY A 137 4.35 0.37 -28.12
C GLY A 137 3.06 1.07 -27.70
N SER A 138 1.92 0.56 -28.20
CA SER A 138 0.59 1.07 -27.90
C SER A 138 -0.15 0.06 -27.03
N CYS A 139 -0.65 0.50 -25.87
CA CYS A 139 -1.30 -0.38 -24.91
C CYS A 139 -2.38 0.34 -24.09
N PHE A 140 -3.29 -0.45 -23.53
CA PHE A 140 -4.15 -0.05 -22.43
C PHE A 140 -3.54 -0.61 -21.14
N LEU A 141 -3.25 0.27 -20.19
CA LEU A 141 -2.82 -0.12 -18.85
C LEU A 141 -3.98 0.08 -17.88
N VAL A 142 -4.33 -0.98 -17.17
CA VAL A 142 -5.35 -0.93 -16.11
C VAL A 142 -4.70 -1.39 -14.81
N HIS A 143 -4.57 -0.48 -13.87
CA HIS A 143 -4.10 -0.77 -12.52
C HIS A 143 -5.28 -0.68 -11.55
N SER A 144 -5.83 -1.83 -11.16
CA SER A 144 -6.94 -1.90 -10.19
C SER A 144 -6.42 -2.37 -8.84
N GLY A 145 -6.44 -1.46 -7.86
CA GLY A 145 -6.02 -1.72 -6.50
C GLY A 145 -7.18 -2.05 -5.55
N HIS A 146 -7.00 -1.73 -4.28
CA HIS A 146 -8.06 -1.86 -3.27
C HIS A 146 -8.98 -0.64 -3.24
N SER A 147 -8.46 0.57 -3.35
CA SER A 147 -9.23 1.82 -3.14
C SER A 147 -9.47 2.64 -4.41
N TYR A 148 -8.77 2.37 -5.51
CA TYR A 148 -8.95 3.06 -6.79
C TYR A 148 -8.46 2.20 -7.95
N THR A 149 -8.89 2.57 -9.16
CA THR A 149 -8.43 1.99 -10.43
C THR A 149 -7.92 3.11 -11.32
N GLU A 150 -6.72 2.98 -11.86
CA GLU A 150 -6.14 3.85 -12.88
C GLU A 150 -6.25 3.16 -14.25
N ILE A 151 -6.65 3.93 -15.26
CA ILE A 151 -6.75 3.47 -16.66
C ILE A 151 -5.95 4.44 -17.51
N HIS A 152 -5.01 3.91 -18.28
CA HIS A 152 -4.17 4.70 -19.17
C HIS A 152 -4.23 4.14 -20.60
N VAL A 153 -4.28 5.04 -21.57
CA VAL A 153 -4.10 4.74 -22.98
C VAL A 153 -2.74 5.26 -23.40
N CYS A 154 -1.87 4.37 -23.80
CA CYS A 154 -0.51 4.69 -24.22
C CYS A 154 -0.33 4.39 -25.71
N ALA A 155 0.36 5.26 -26.44
CA ALA A 155 0.78 5.01 -27.80
C ALA A 155 2.15 5.66 -28.06
N TYR A 156 3.02 4.92 -28.74
CA TYR A 156 4.38 5.39 -29.09
C TYR A 156 5.18 5.90 -27.88
N GLY A 157 5.07 5.21 -26.75
CA GLY A 157 5.75 5.59 -25.51
C GLY A 157 5.19 6.84 -24.82
N LYS A 158 4.02 7.34 -25.24
CA LYS A 158 3.36 8.51 -24.67
C LYS A 158 1.99 8.16 -24.10
N VAL A 159 1.64 8.76 -22.97
CA VAL A 159 0.29 8.69 -22.42
C VAL A 159 -0.62 9.63 -23.18
N LEU A 160 -1.66 9.10 -23.81
CA LEU A 160 -2.67 9.87 -24.53
C LEU A 160 -3.82 10.27 -23.60
N VAL A 161 -4.26 9.34 -22.74
CA VAL A 161 -5.36 9.54 -21.80
C VAL A 161 -5.01 8.86 -20.49
N SER A 162 -5.32 9.51 -19.39
CA SER A 162 -5.23 8.96 -18.03
C SER A 162 -6.52 9.25 -17.29
N LYS A 163 -7.06 8.26 -16.59
CA LYS A 163 -8.28 8.37 -15.80
C LYS A 163 -8.15 7.57 -14.52
N THR A 164 -8.42 8.22 -13.38
CA THR A 164 -8.57 7.55 -12.09
C THR A 164 -10.05 7.45 -11.73
N ILE A 165 -10.50 6.27 -11.33
CA ILE A 165 -11.83 6.02 -10.80
C ILE A 165 -11.73 5.42 -9.40
N TYR A 166 -12.57 5.89 -8.49
CA TYR A 166 -12.62 5.42 -7.10
C TYR A 166 -13.59 4.24 -6.94
N TYR A 167 -13.45 3.27 -7.83
CA TYR A 167 -14.13 2.00 -7.80
C TYR A 167 -13.08 0.90 -7.98
N ALA A 168 -12.92 0.04 -6.96
CA ALA A 168 -11.88 -0.98 -6.92
C ALA A 168 -12.24 -2.08 -5.91
N GLY A 169 -11.25 -2.82 -5.39
CA GLY A 169 -11.47 -3.96 -4.52
C GLY A 169 -12.36 -3.69 -3.30
N ALA A 170 -12.24 -2.52 -2.67
CA ALA A 170 -13.04 -2.17 -1.48
C ALA A 170 -14.54 -2.11 -1.78
N GLN A 171 -14.93 -1.53 -2.92
CA GLN A 171 -16.33 -1.43 -3.34
C GLN A 171 -16.90 -2.80 -3.72
N ILE A 172 -16.07 -3.68 -4.28
CA ILE A 172 -16.45 -5.07 -4.55
C ILE A 172 -16.70 -5.81 -3.23
N ASP A 173 -15.81 -5.66 -2.24
CA ASP A 173 -15.97 -6.26 -0.91
C ASP A 173 -17.29 -5.79 -0.24
N GLU A 174 -17.62 -4.51 -0.32
CA GLU A 174 -18.89 -3.97 0.19
C GLU A 174 -20.11 -4.54 -0.53
N GLN A 175 -20.02 -4.75 -1.83
CA GLN A 175 -21.11 -5.40 -2.58
C GLN A 175 -21.29 -6.88 -2.18
N ILE A 176 -20.20 -7.60 -1.97
CA ILE A 176 -20.23 -8.99 -1.49
C ILE A 176 -20.90 -9.04 -0.11
N GLN A 177 -20.53 -8.16 0.83
CA GLN A 177 -21.17 -8.07 2.13
C GLN A 177 -22.70 -7.87 2.01
N ARG A 178 -23.15 -6.96 1.13
CA ARG A 178 -24.58 -6.71 0.88
C ARG A 178 -25.28 -7.93 0.28
N ILE A 179 -24.66 -8.61 -0.68
CA ILE A 179 -25.22 -9.81 -1.31
C ILE A 179 -25.38 -10.93 -0.29
N VAL A 180 -24.36 -11.19 0.53
CA VAL A 180 -24.42 -12.22 1.58
C VAL A 180 -25.54 -11.89 2.57
N TYR A 181 -25.56 -10.65 3.07
CA TYR A 181 -26.61 -10.23 4.00
C TYR A 181 -28.02 -10.39 3.41
N ASN A 182 -28.25 -9.96 2.20
CA ASN A 182 -29.55 -10.05 1.54
C ASN A 182 -30.00 -11.50 1.30
N LYS A 183 -29.06 -12.41 1.09
CA LYS A 183 -29.38 -13.83 0.84
C LYS A 183 -29.51 -14.67 2.10
N THR A 184 -28.77 -14.34 3.15
CA THR A 184 -28.63 -15.21 4.34
C THR A 184 -29.06 -14.56 5.65
N GLY A 185 -29.22 -13.23 5.69
CA GLY A 185 -29.39 -12.45 6.91
C GLY A 185 -28.12 -12.34 7.78
N CYS A 186 -26.99 -12.90 7.34
CA CYS A 186 -25.74 -12.89 8.09
C CYS A 186 -24.83 -11.72 7.70
N PHE A 187 -24.27 -11.04 8.69
CA PHE A 187 -23.21 -10.07 8.47
C PHE A 187 -21.85 -10.78 8.39
N ILE A 188 -21.08 -10.46 7.36
CA ILE A 188 -19.69 -10.88 7.22
C ILE A 188 -18.77 -9.66 7.31
N THR A 189 -17.53 -9.87 7.72
CA THR A 189 -16.55 -8.80 7.81
C THR A 189 -16.03 -8.39 6.42
N LYS A 190 -15.37 -7.22 6.32
CA LYS A 190 -14.67 -6.83 5.08
C LYS A 190 -13.59 -7.84 4.69
N MET A 191 -12.94 -8.46 5.68
CA MET A 191 -11.93 -9.49 5.42
C MET A 191 -12.52 -10.77 4.85
N ASP A 192 -13.69 -11.22 5.38
CA ASP A 192 -14.39 -12.38 4.84
C ASP A 192 -14.84 -12.10 3.40
N ALA A 193 -15.36 -10.89 3.15
CA ALA A 193 -15.73 -10.47 1.80
C ALA A 193 -14.55 -10.44 0.83
N ALA A 194 -13.40 -9.92 1.26
CA ALA A 194 -12.17 -9.92 0.47
C ALA A 194 -11.71 -11.36 0.18
N HIS A 195 -11.77 -12.24 1.18
CA HIS A 195 -11.44 -13.66 1.00
C HIS A 195 -12.39 -14.35 0.02
N LEU A 196 -13.70 -14.12 0.13
CA LEU A 196 -14.67 -14.66 -0.82
C LEU A 196 -14.43 -14.17 -2.26
N LYS A 197 -14.05 -12.90 -2.43
CA LYS A 197 -13.67 -12.34 -3.72
C LYS A 197 -12.43 -13.03 -4.33
N GLU A 198 -11.44 -13.35 -3.50
CA GLU A 198 -10.22 -14.03 -3.94
C GLU A 198 -10.41 -15.50 -4.29
N MET A 199 -11.50 -16.12 -3.79
CA MET A 199 -11.85 -17.51 -4.09
C MET A 199 -12.70 -17.66 -5.36
N ALA A 200 -13.27 -16.58 -5.89
CA ALA A 200 -14.17 -16.59 -7.05
C ALA A 200 -13.40 -16.49 -8.37
#